data_31bd9d501d042f56aaabfcdd8ce956c4
#
_entry.id   31bd9d501d042f56aaabfcdd8ce956c4
#
_cell.length_a   1.000
_cell.length_b   1.000
_cell.length_c   1.000
_cell.angle_alpha   90.00
_cell.angle_beta   90.00
_cell.angle_gamma   90.00
#
_symmetry.space_group_name_H-M   'P 1'
#
loop_
_entity.id
_entity.type
_entity.pdbx_description
1 polymer ?
#
loop_
_entity_poly.entity_id
_entity_poly.type
_entity_poly.pdbx_seq_one_letter_code
_entity_poly.pdbx_strand_id
1 'polypeptide(L)'
;MIYYLIIGIYLIGLLLIGFSKSDSIKNQEDFSVAGRSLSTWVLVGTMAATWMGTGSVLGNAGKTFEIGAAGFLLPIGGMLGVLVLTKIAGKARASEKLTVPEIIGSRFGDIAMILSVIALLTAYLVIVSYQFNAGGAVIYTIFHDNLGSEMTLDQATIIAALFIVAYTVLAGLLSVAYTDVANGILMITCFIIALPILFFQAGGFDGMYINFQNKGMINVPSEGNNMSLFGVLSFRDVINFTLPSFLLILGDANMYQRFFASESVQSVKKATYLLFFAIVILESLIVANAWISSSMITDIAKESHVLIYAAYNFLPPFIGALMLATIIGIIISTADSFLLVPTTILINDIYLKYSNRKYSDKTIVVFSRLLVLLLGFFSYWVSRMFAADTTIFEKALYAFTIYGTAITPSLLAAFFWDKATKYGAICSILSGIVATVYFGNQWSLDEAVIPALAISAAALALVSLLSSND
;
A
#
# COMPACT_ATOMS: atom_id res chain seq x y z
N MET A 1 17.00 -21.39 -14.42
CA MET A 1 17.13 -20.61 -15.68
C MET A 1 15.81 -19.94 -16.09
N ILE A 2 14.64 -20.63 -16.08
CA ILE A 2 13.34 -20.06 -16.49
C ILE A 2 12.90 -18.85 -15.66
N TYR A 3 13.12 -18.86 -14.33
CA TYR A 3 12.79 -17.78 -13.42
C TYR A 3 13.48 -16.46 -13.82
N TYR A 4 14.78 -16.50 -14.09
CA TYR A 4 15.55 -15.30 -14.49
C TYR A 4 15.09 -14.75 -15.84
N LEU A 5 14.79 -15.66 -16.79
CA LEU A 5 14.33 -15.27 -18.12
C LEU A 5 12.98 -14.55 -18.03
N ILE A 6 12.01 -15.12 -17.33
CA ILE A 6 10.66 -14.55 -17.21
C ILE A 6 10.69 -13.23 -16.44
N ILE A 7 11.38 -13.19 -15.28
CA ILE A 7 11.52 -11.96 -14.50
C ILE A 7 12.28 -10.90 -15.29
N GLY A 8 13.36 -11.27 -15.99
CA GLY A 8 14.11 -10.34 -16.83
C GLY A 8 13.27 -9.75 -17.97
N ILE A 9 12.53 -10.59 -18.69
CA ILE A 9 11.60 -10.14 -19.74
C ILE A 9 10.55 -9.20 -19.17
N TYR A 10 9.99 -9.55 -18.01
CA TYR A 10 8.99 -8.74 -17.33
C TYR A 10 9.54 -7.35 -16.93
N LEU A 11 10.71 -7.29 -16.28
CA LEU A 11 11.33 -6.03 -15.87
C LEU A 11 11.71 -5.15 -17.08
N ILE A 12 12.23 -5.77 -18.16
CA ILE A 12 12.50 -5.06 -19.42
C ILE A 12 11.19 -4.52 -20.00
N GLY A 13 10.11 -5.31 -19.98
CA GLY A 13 8.79 -4.88 -20.43
C GLY A 13 8.27 -3.66 -19.68
N LEU A 14 8.40 -3.66 -18.35
CA LEU A 14 8.04 -2.51 -17.52
C LEU A 14 8.85 -1.26 -17.88
N LEU A 15 10.17 -1.40 -18.04
CA LEU A 15 11.04 -0.29 -18.45
C LEU A 15 10.63 0.26 -19.81
N LEU A 16 10.34 -0.60 -20.81
CA LEU A 16 9.91 -0.18 -22.14
C LEU A 16 8.58 0.58 -22.11
N ILE A 17 7.60 0.13 -21.31
CA ILE A 17 6.33 0.85 -21.12
C ILE A 17 6.62 2.22 -20.46
N GLY A 18 7.44 2.23 -19.40
CA GLY A 18 7.85 3.45 -18.71
C GLY A 18 8.49 4.48 -19.66
N PHE A 19 9.47 4.06 -20.44
CA PHE A 19 10.15 4.92 -21.41
C PHE A 19 9.19 5.43 -22.50
N SER A 20 8.32 4.58 -23.04
CA SER A 20 7.39 4.96 -24.11
C SER A 20 6.41 6.07 -23.70
N LYS A 21 6.11 6.20 -22.41
CA LYS A 21 5.21 7.21 -21.84
C LYS A 21 5.93 8.42 -21.26
N SER A 22 7.24 8.33 -21.02
CA SER A 22 8.05 9.42 -20.46
C SER A 22 8.04 10.68 -21.33
N ASP A 23 8.03 10.54 -22.65
CA ASP A 23 7.98 11.66 -23.60
C ASP A 23 6.64 12.41 -23.60
N SER A 24 5.60 11.81 -23.02
CA SER A 24 4.29 12.45 -22.88
C SER A 24 4.24 13.47 -21.74
N ILE A 25 5.24 13.48 -20.85
CA ILE A 25 5.30 14.35 -19.68
C ILE A 25 5.91 15.69 -20.11
N LYS A 26 5.07 16.73 -20.27
CA LYS A 26 5.48 18.06 -20.72
C LYS A 26 5.46 19.08 -19.61
N ASN A 27 4.61 18.91 -18.59
CA ASN A 27 4.38 19.83 -17.50
C ASN A 27 4.12 19.11 -16.18
N GLN A 28 3.94 19.86 -15.10
CA GLN A 28 3.69 19.31 -13.76
C GLN A 28 2.34 18.58 -13.66
N GLU A 29 1.31 19.04 -14.38
CA GLU A 29 0.00 18.37 -14.37
C GLU A 29 0.06 16.99 -15.04
N ASP A 30 0.82 16.86 -16.13
CA ASP A 30 1.08 15.55 -16.76
C ASP A 30 1.82 14.61 -15.78
N PHE A 31 2.84 15.15 -15.11
CA PHE A 31 3.63 14.37 -14.15
C PHE A 31 2.81 13.92 -12.93
N SER A 32 2.01 14.82 -12.35
CA SER A 32 1.32 14.62 -11.07
C SER A 32 -0.04 13.93 -11.20
N VAL A 33 -0.84 14.26 -12.22
CA VAL A 33 -2.23 13.81 -12.38
C VAL A 33 -2.54 13.34 -13.81
N ALA A 34 -1.52 12.96 -14.57
CA ALA A 34 -1.65 12.40 -15.92
C ALA A 34 -2.52 13.27 -16.86
N GLY A 35 -2.40 14.63 -16.74
CA GLY A 35 -3.21 15.59 -17.51
C GLY A 35 -4.72 15.42 -17.33
N ARG A 36 -5.19 14.82 -16.24
CA ARG A 36 -6.60 14.51 -15.94
C ARG A 36 -7.29 13.70 -17.06
N SER A 37 -6.58 12.76 -17.67
CA SER A 37 -7.01 12.05 -18.87
C SER A 37 -7.33 10.56 -18.63
N LEU A 38 -7.26 10.07 -17.39
CA LEU A 38 -7.45 8.65 -17.12
C LEU A 38 -8.91 8.23 -17.26
N SER A 39 -9.15 7.26 -18.14
CA SER A 39 -10.46 6.65 -18.34
C SER A 39 -10.88 5.73 -17.19
N THR A 40 -12.16 5.38 -17.10
CA THR A 40 -12.70 4.50 -16.04
C THR A 40 -11.89 3.21 -15.88
N TRP A 41 -11.54 2.51 -16.96
CA TRP A 41 -10.86 1.22 -16.88
C TRP A 41 -9.40 1.34 -16.45
N VAL A 42 -8.70 2.37 -16.94
CA VAL A 42 -7.34 2.68 -16.48
C VAL A 42 -7.34 3.04 -14.99
N LEU A 43 -8.34 3.81 -14.54
CA LEU A 43 -8.51 4.13 -13.12
C LEU A 43 -8.73 2.89 -12.26
N VAL A 44 -9.60 1.96 -12.66
CA VAL A 44 -9.80 0.70 -11.91
C VAL A 44 -8.48 -0.06 -11.79
N GLY A 45 -7.76 -0.22 -12.91
CA GLY A 45 -6.50 -0.95 -12.92
C GLY A 45 -5.42 -0.30 -12.04
N THR A 46 -5.20 1.02 -12.19
CA THR A 46 -4.18 1.71 -11.39
C THR A 46 -4.56 1.82 -9.91
N MET A 47 -5.83 2.06 -9.58
CA MET A 47 -6.28 2.07 -8.18
C MET A 47 -6.16 0.69 -7.53
N ALA A 48 -6.53 -0.38 -8.26
CA ALA A 48 -6.38 -1.75 -7.77
C ALA A 48 -4.89 -2.10 -7.54
N ALA A 49 -4.02 -1.83 -8.51
CA ALA A 49 -2.59 -2.09 -8.40
C ALA A 49 -1.91 -1.25 -7.31
N THR A 50 -2.38 -0.01 -7.09
CA THR A 50 -1.87 0.85 -6.00
C THR A 50 -2.27 0.31 -4.62
N TRP A 51 -3.49 -0.21 -4.50
CA TRP A 51 -3.96 -0.83 -3.25
C TRP A 51 -3.26 -2.15 -2.96
N MET A 52 -3.11 -2.99 -3.99
CA MET A 52 -2.45 -4.30 -3.89
C MET A 52 -0.94 -4.13 -3.80
N GLY A 53 -0.45 -3.85 -2.60
CA GLY A 53 0.97 -3.67 -2.32
C GLY A 53 1.60 -4.87 -1.62
N THR A 54 2.83 -4.67 -1.18
CA THR A 54 3.56 -5.62 -0.33
C THR A 54 2.79 -5.92 0.96
N GLY A 55 2.02 -4.96 1.49
CA GLY A 55 1.13 -5.19 2.63
C GLY A 55 0.15 -6.34 2.40
N SER A 56 -0.43 -6.46 1.20
CA SER A 56 -1.32 -7.57 0.84
C SER A 56 -0.57 -8.86 0.53
N VAL A 57 0.42 -8.82 -0.40
CA VAL A 57 1.06 -10.05 -0.93
C VAL A 57 2.10 -10.66 -0.01
N LEU A 58 2.70 -9.90 0.91
CA LEU A 58 3.65 -10.41 1.89
C LEU A 58 3.16 -10.19 3.32
N GLY A 59 2.53 -9.06 3.64
CA GLY A 59 1.99 -8.78 4.96
C GLY A 59 0.79 -9.66 5.30
N ASN A 60 -0.35 -9.48 4.61
CA ASN A 60 -1.55 -10.29 4.83
C ASN A 60 -1.29 -11.78 4.57
N ALA A 61 -0.52 -12.12 3.51
CA ALA A 61 -0.17 -13.50 3.21
C ALA A 61 0.68 -14.13 4.32
N GLY A 62 1.66 -13.40 4.86
CA GLY A 62 2.47 -13.86 5.99
C GLY A 62 1.65 -14.03 7.26
N LYS A 63 0.77 -13.07 7.57
CA LYS A 63 -0.15 -13.22 8.71
C LYS A 63 -1.12 -14.39 8.51
N THR A 64 -1.57 -14.63 7.27
CA THR A 64 -2.41 -15.80 6.93
C THR A 64 -1.66 -17.12 7.18
N PHE A 65 -0.34 -17.17 7.02
CA PHE A 65 0.45 -18.32 7.39
C PHE A 65 0.29 -18.70 8.86
N GLU A 66 0.23 -17.72 9.76
CA GLU A 66 0.06 -17.92 11.20
C GLU A 66 -1.39 -18.28 11.57
N ILE A 67 -2.36 -17.50 11.04
CA ILE A 67 -3.76 -17.55 11.48
C ILE A 67 -4.70 -18.37 10.58
N GLY A 68 -4.18 -18.93 9.48
CA GLY A 68 -4.94 -19.75 8.55
C GLY A 68 -6.13 -19.02 7.90
N ALA A 69 -7.30 -19.65 7.88
CA ALA A 69 -8.52 -19.10 7.27
C ALA A 69 -8.95 -17.75 7.85
N ALA A 70 -8.59 -17.42 9.09
CA ALA A 70 -8.86 -16.11 9.68
C ALA A 70 -8.18 -14.97 8.91
N GLY A 71 -7.18 -15.25 8.07
CA GLY A 71 -6.56 -14.31 7.13
C GLY A 71 -7.54 -13.61 6.20
N PHE A 72 -8.69 -14.23 5.87
CA PHE A 72 -9.75 -13.59 5.09
C PHE A 72 -10.39 -12.38 5.79
N LEU A 73 -10.20 -12.23 7.09
CA LEU A 73 -10.70 -11.06 7.83
C LEU A 73 -9.79 -9.84 7.64
N LEU A 74 -8.48 -10.02 7.39
CA LEU A 74 -7.49 -8.95 7.32
C LEU A 74 -7.85 -7.85 6.31
N PRO A 75 -8.24 -8.15 5.05
CA PRO A 75 -8.52 -7.13 4.05
C PRO A 75 -9.92 -6.49 4.18
N ILE A 76 -10.80 -6.96 5.08
CA ILE A 76 -12.17 -6.47 5.20
C ILE A 76 -12.21 -4.97 5.48
N GLY A 77 -11.30 -4.46 6.31
CA GLY A 77 -11.21 -3.02 6.59
C GLY A 77 -11.04 -2.19 5.33
N GLY A 78 -10.09 -2.55 4.47
CA GLY A 78 -9.87 -1.89 3.18
C GLY A 78 -11.09 -2.00 2.25
N MET A 79 -11.70 -3.18 2.16
CA MET A 79 -12.92 -3.41 1.35
C MET A 79 -14.07 -2.49 1.80
N LEU A 80 -14.35 -2.41 3.11
CA LEU A 80 -15.36 -1.52 3.68
C LEU A 80 -15.02 -0.04 3.45
N GLY A 81 -13.74 0.31 3.56
CA GLY A 81 -13.26 1.67 3.29
C GLY A 81 -13.52 2.09 1.84
N VAL A 82 -13.29 1.21 0.86
CA VAL A 82 -13.58 1.48 -0.56
C VAL A 82 -15.08 1.69 -0.79
N LEU A 83 -15.97 0.96 -0.10
CA LEU A 83 -17.41 1.23 -0.17
C LEU A 83 -17.76 2.65 0.29
N VAL A 84 -17.17 3.12 1.39
CA VAL A 84 -17.35 4.51 1.85
C VAL A 84 -16.75 5.49 0.85
N LEU A 85 -15.59 5.16 0.29
CA LEU A 85 -14.87 5.99 -0.67
C LEU A 85 -15.68 6.26 -1.96
N THR A 86 -16.60 5.37 -2.34
CA THR A 86 -17.52 5.61 -3.48
C THR A 86 -18.35 6.90 -3.32
N LYS A 87 -18.63 7.33 -2.08
CA LYS A 87 -19.35 8.56 -1.77
C LYS A 87 -18.46 9.79 -1.79
N ILE A 88 -17.15 9.61 -1.63
CA ILE A 88 -16.15 10.66 -1.51
C ILE A 88 -15.50 10.98 -2.85
N ALA A 89 -15.22 9.97 -3.68
CA ALA A 89 -14.45 10.08 -4.90
C ALA A 89 -14.97 11.16 -5.86
N GLY A 90 -16.28 11.26 -6.04
CA GLY A 90 -16.89 12.30 -6.86
C GLY A 90 -16.70 13.72 -6.32
N LYS A 91 -16.77 13.89 -4.98
CA LYS A 91 -16.53 15.19 -4.33
C LYS A 91 -15.05 15.58 -4.44
N ALA A 92 -14.15 14.62 -4.24
CA ALA A 92 -12.72 14.82 -4.38
C ALA A 92 -12.37 15.29 -5.80
N ARG A 93 -12.87 14.59 -6.85
CA ARG A 93 -12.63 15.02 -8.24
C ARG A 93 -13.22 16.39 -8.55
N ALA A 94 -14.42 16.69 -8.04
CA ALA A 94 -15.08 17.98 -8.25
C ALA A 94 -14.40 19.15 -7.52
N SER A 95 -13.53 18.91 -6.55
CA SER A 95 -12.79 19.95 -5.85
C SER A 95 -11.70 20.62 -6.72
N GLU A 96 -11.32 19.98 -7.83
CA GLU A 96 -10.26 20.39 -8.76
C GLU A 96 -8.87 20.57 -8.10
N LYS A 97 -8.71 20.04 -6.89
CA LYS A 97 -7.43 20.03 -6.17
C LYS A 97 -6.47 19.02 -6.78
N LEU A 98 -5.19 19.10 -6.37
CA LEU A 98 -4.12 18.20 -6.81
C LEU A 98 -3.66 17.25 -5.71
N THR A 99 -3.88 17.61 -4.44
CA THR A 99 -3.36 16.87 -3.30
C THR A 99 -4.36 16.83 -2.13
N VAL A 100 -4.20 15.84 -1.24
CA VAL A 100 -4.97 15.75 0.00
C VAL A 100 -4.62 16.87 0.98
N PRO A 101 -3.35 17.22 1.21
CA PRO A 101 -3.00 18.38 2.01
C PRO A 101 -3.59 19.70 1.50
N GLU A 102 -3.70 19.88 0.18
CA GLU A 102 -4.34 21.07 -0.41
C GLU A 102 -5.84 21.13 -0.05
N ILE A 103 -6.55 19.98 -0.02
CA ILE A 103 -7.94 19.95 0.44
C ILE A 103 -8.04 20.37 1.91
N ILE A 104 -7.19 19.79 2.79
CA ILE A 104 -7.14 20.14 4.20
C ILE A 104 -6.80 21.64 4.38
N GLY A 105 -5.79 22.12 3.66
CA GLY A 105 -5.35 23.51 3.72
C GLY A 105 -6.38 24.50 3.24
N SER A 106 -7.15 24.18 2.20
CA SER A 106 -8.20 25.05 1.68
C SER A 106 -9.34 25.25 2.69
N ARG A 107 -9.56 24.26 3.59
CA ARG A 107 -10.62 24.32 4.61
C ARG A 107 -10.11 24.84 5.96
N PHE A 108 -8.90 24.43 6.38
CA PHE A 108 -8.40 24.62 7.74
C PHE A 108 -7.12 25.49 7.81
N GLY A 109 -6.64 25.97 6.66
CA GLY A 109 -5.48 26.87 6.59
C GLY A 109 -4.12 26.17 6.48
N ASP A 110 -3.08 26.99 6.29
CA ASP A 110 -1.74 26.51 5.92
C ASP A 110 -1.05 25.66 6.99
N ILE A 111 -1.32 25.93 8.28
CA ILE A 111 -0.72 25.12 9.38
C ILE A 111 -1.23 23.69 9.30
N ALA A 112 -2.55 23.49 9.15
CA ALA A 112 -3.13 22.16 9.01
C ALA A 112 -2.61 21.44 7.75
N MET A 113 -2.41 22.17 6.65
CA MET A 113 -1.81 21.65 5.42
C MET A 113 -0.37 21.16 5.68
N ILE A 114 0.49 21.99 6.26
CA ILE A 114 1.89 21.61 6.53
C ILE A 114 1.99 20.41 7.45
N LEU A 115 1.18 20.36 8.51
CA LEU A 115 1.14 19.22 9.42
C LEU A 115 0.66 17.92 8.71
N SER A 116 -0.33 18.05 7.81
CA SER A 116 -0.75 16.90 7.01
C SER A 116 0.31 16.43 6.02
N VAL A 117 1.11 17.34 5.45
CA VAL A 117 2.28 16.99 4.63
C VAL A 117 3.31 16.20 5.46
N ILE A 118 3.62 16.64 6.67
CA ILE A 118 4.58 15.96 7.56
C ILE A 118 4.07 14.53 7.90
N ALA A 119 2.80 14.40 8.30
CA ALA A 119 2.19 13.11 8.62
C ALA A 119 2.24 12.15 7.43
N LEU A 120 1.89 12.64 6.25
CA LEU A 120 1.89 11.87 5.01
C LEU A 120 3.31 11.42 4.63
N LEU A 121 4.27 12.33 4.65
CA LEU A 121 5.67 12.00 4.37
C LEU A 121 6.19 10.90 5.31
N THR A 122 5.91 11.03 6.61
CA THR A 122 6.32 10.03 7.60
C THR A 122 5.76 8.64 7.27
N ALA A 123 4.45 8.55 7.05
CA ALA A 123 3.81 7.28 6.72
C ALA A 123 4.32 6.69 5.39
N TYR A 124 4.49 7.52 4.37
CA TYR A 124 4.88 7.07 3.04
C TYR A 124 6.35 6.62 2.97
N LEU A 125 7.24 7.27 3.72
CA LEU A 125 8.63 6.80 3.86
C LEU A 125 8.69 5.40 4.50
N VAL A 126 7.83 5.12 5.50
CA VAL A 126 7.71 3.78 6.08
C VAL A 126 7.17 2.79 5.04
N ILE A 127 6.12 3.17 4.28
CA ILE A 127 5.55 2.29 3.25
C ILE A 127 6.59 1.93 2.18
N VAL A 128 7.33 2.91 1.67
CA VAL A 128 8.40 2.64 0.68
C VAL A 128 9.54 1.82 1.29
N SER A 129 9.86 2.03 2.56
CA SER A 129 10.93 1.31 3.23
C SER A 129 10.71 -0.21 3.24
N TYR A 130 9.50 -0.67 3.55
CA TYR A 130 9.23 -2.10 3.53
C TYR A 130 9.02 -2.67 2.10
N GLN A 131 8.72 -1.83 1.10
CA GLN A 131 8.79 -2.25 -0.31
C GLN A 131 10.23 -2.62 -0.69
N PHE A 132 11.21 -1.83 -0.26
CA PHE A 132 12.63 -2.16 -0.51
C PHE A 132 13.02 -3.47 0.17
N ASN A 133 12.62 -3.68 1.42
CA ASN A 133 12.87 -4.94 2.13
C ASN A 133 12.22 -6.13 1.41
N ALA A 134 11.01 -5.98 0.93
CA ALA A 134 10.28 -7.00 0.18
C ALA A 134 10.94 -7.32 -1.17
N GLY A 135 11.32 -6.29 -1.92
CA GLY A 135 12.06 -6.46 -3.18
C GLY A 135 13.41 -7.16 -2.95
N GLY A 136 14.10 -6.77 -1.87
CA GLY A 136 15.34 -7.43 -1.43
C GLY A 136 15.12 -8.91 -1.09
N ALA A 137 14.04 -9.25 -0.40
CA ALA A 137 13.71 -10.64 -0.07
C ALA A 137 13.50 -11.50 -1.32
N VAL A 138 12.77 -10.99 -2.33
CA VAL A 138 12.58 -11.72 -3.59
C VAL A 138 13.91 -11.91 -4.32
N ILE A 139 14.73 -10.85 -4.45
CA ILE A 139 16.03 -10.93 -5.08
C ILE A 139 16.94 -11.91 -4.34
N TYR A 140 16.98 -11.84 -3.01
CA TYR A 140 17.77 -12.74 -2.18
C TYR A 140 17.39 -14.20 -2.41
N THR A 141 16.10 -14.53 -2.34
CA THR A 141 15.61 -15.90 -2.59
C THR A 141 16.01 -16.39 -3.98
N ILE A 142 15.94 -15.55 -4.99
CA ILE A 142 16.30 -15.91 -6.35
C ILE A 142 17.81 -16.17 -6.48
N PHE A 143 18.66 -15.32 -5.94
CA PHE A 143 20.11 -15.39 -6.18
C PHE A 143 20.85 -16.23 -5.13
N HIS A 144 20.50 -16.12 -3.87
CA HIS A 144 21.18 -16.86 -2.80
C HIS A 144 20.68 -18.31 -2.75
N ASP A 145 19.37 -18.53 -2.62
CA ASP A 145 18.83 -19.86 -2.39
C ASP A 145 18.92 -20.76 -3.63
N ASN A 146 18.97 -20.17 -4.82
CA ASN A 146 18.92 -20.93 -6.08
C ASN A 146 20.23 -20.94 -6.86
N LEU A 147 21.07 -19.91 -6.74
CA LEU A 147 22.37 -19.86 -7.42
C LEU A 147 23.53 -20.12 -6.47
N GLY A 148 23.26 -20.21 -5.16
CA GLY A 148 24.32 -20.34 -4.16
C GLY A 148 25.24 -19.13 -4.15
N SER A 149 24.73 -17.94 -4.53
CA SER A 149 25.54 -16.72 -4.52
C SER A 149 25.78 -16.27 -3.08
N GLU A 150 26.93 -15.68 -2.81
CA GLU A 150 27.28 -15.10 -1.51
C GLU A 150 26.55 -13.76 -1.22
N MET A 151 25.50 -13.43 -2.00
CA MET A 151 24.73 -12.21 -1.83
C MET A 151 24.05 -12.16 -0.48
N THR A 152 24.21 -11.07 0.26
CA THR A 152 23.51 -10.83 1.51
C THR A 152 22.12 -10.22 1.26
N LEU A 153 21.19 -10.37 2.23
CA LEU A 153 19.87 -9.73 2.17
C LEU A 153 19.97 -8.19 2.05
N ASP A 154 20.98 -7.59 2.69
CA ASP A 154 21.23 -6.15 2.60
C ASP A 154 21.62 -5.73 1.18
N GLN A 155 22.51 -6.47 0.54
CA GLN A 155 22.90 -6.21 -0.86
C GLN A 155 21.71 -6.34 -1.79
N ALA A 156 20.88 -7.38 -1.60
CA ALA A 156 19.66 -7.57 -2.36
C ALA A 156 18.67 -6.41 -2.15
N THR A 157 18.53 -5.91 -0.93
CA THR A 157 17.68 -4.75 -0.60
C THR A 157 18.19 -3.47 -1.26
N ILE A 158 19.51 -3.24 -1.29
CA ILE A 158 20.11 -2.10 -1.99
C ILE A 158 19.82 -2.18 -3.50
N ILE A 159 19.98 -3.36 -4.10
CA ILE A 159 19.70 -3.55 -5.53
C ILE A 159 18.23 -3.28 -5.83
N ALA A 160 17.31 -3.79 -5.00
CA ALA A 160 15.87 -3.52 -5.13
C ALA A 160 15.58 -2.01 -5.04
N ALA A 161 16.11 -1.33 -4.02
CA ALA A 161 15.91 0.10 -3.82
C ALA A 161 16.45 0.92 -5.01
N LEU A 162 17.66 0.62 -5.48
CA LEU A 162 18.25 1.30 -6.65
C LEU A 162 17.41 1.12 -7.91
N PHE A 163 16.92 -0.10 -8.17
CA PHE A 163 16.07 -0.36 -9.34
C PHE A 163 14.75 0.40 -9.25
N ILE A 164 14.04 0.31 -8.11
CA ILE A 164 12.76 0.98 -7.88
C ILE A 164 12.92 2.49 -8.04
N VAL A 165 13.89 3.09 -7.36
CA VAL A 165 14.11 4.54 -7.41
C VAL A 165 14.49 5.00 -8.81
N ALA A 166 15.39 4.29 -9.52
CA ALA A 166 15.77 4.62 -10.88
C ALA A 166 14.56 4.55 -11.84
N TYR A 167 13.72 3.54 -11.69
CA TYR A 167 12.48 3.41 -12.47
C TYR A 167 11.52 4.57 -12.18
N THR A 168 11.25 4.89 -10.91
CA THR A 168 10.33 5.97 -10.50
C THR A 168 10.79 7.34 -10.99
N VAL A 169 12.09 7.61 -11.00
CA VAL A 169 12.68 8.89 -11.50
C VAL A 169 12.33 9.11 -12.99
N LEU A 170 12.27 8.04 -13.77
CA LEU A 170 11.94 8.10 -15.19
C LEU A 170 10.43 8.14 -15.44
N ALA A 171 9.64 7.58 -14.53
CA ALA A 171 8.19 7.50 -14.63
C ALA A 171 7.52 8.82 -14.20
N GLY A 172 6.29 9.03 -14.63
CA GLY A 172 5.33 9.96 -14.06
C GLY A 172 4.01 9.22 -13.92
N LEU A 173 2.97 9.86 -13.37
CA LEU A 173 1.71 9.16 -13.06
C LEU A 173 1.09 8.47 -14.28
N LEU A 174 1.20 9.05 -15.47
CA LEU A 174 0.68 8.43 -16.69
C LEU A 174 1.38 7.09 -16.98
N SER A 175 2.70 7.05 -16.88
CA SER A 175 3.49 5.83 -17.07
C SER A 175 3.12 4.77 -16.04
N VAL A 176 3.09 5.16 -14.76
CA VAL A 176 2.73 4.27 -13.65
C VAL A 176 1.32 3.72 -13.85
N ALA A 177 0.34 4.53 -14.24
CA ALA A 177 -1.04 4.06 -14.43
C ALA A 177 -1.17 2.95 -15.50
N TYR A 178 -0.40 3.01 -16.59
CA TYR A 178 -0.42 1.96 -17.61
C TYR A 178 0.34 0.69 -17.18
N THR A 179 1.47 0.82 -16.50
CA THR A 179 2.17 -0.33 -15.93
C THR A 179 1.36 -1.00 -14.82
N ASP A 180 0.62 -0.22 -14.02
CA ASP A 180 -0.31 -0.70 -13.01
C ASP A 180 -1.40 -1.59 -13.62
N VAL A 181 -1.99 -1.18 -14.74
CA VAL A 181 -2.99 -2.00 -15.46
C VAL A 181 -2.39 -3.33 -15.91
N ALA A 182 -1.20 -3.31 -16.49
CA ALA A 182 -0.51 -4.53 -16.91
C ALA A 182 -0.21 -5.46 -15.72
N ASN A 183 0.30 -4.89 -14.63
CA ASN A 183 0.57 -5.61 -13.38
C ASN A 183 -0.72 -6.21 -12.78
N GLY A 184 -1.81 -5.45 -12.77
CA GLY A 184 -3.11 -5.92 -12.26
C GLY A 184 -3.66 -7.11 -13.04
N ILE A 185 -3.57 -7.08 -14.38
CA ILE A 185 -3.99 -8.20 -15.24
C ILE A 185 -3.11 -9.43 -14.98
N LEU A 186 -1.79 -9.26 -14.91
CA LEU A 186 -0.86 -10.36 -14.64
C LEU A 186 -1.13 -10.96 -13.27
N MET A 187 -1.37 -10.13 -12.25
CA MET A 187 -1.67 -10.53 -10.88
C MET A 187 -2.95 -11.39 -10.81
N ILE A 188 -4.05 -10.91 -11.35
CA ILE A 188 -5.32 -11.66 -11.37
C ILE A 188 -5.12 -13.00 -12.06
N THR A 189 -4.52 -12.99 -13.25
CA THR A 189 -4.32 -14.21 -14.05
C THR A 189 -3.45 -15.22 -13.31
N CYS A 190 -2.35 -14.77 -12.72
CA CYS A 190 -1.40 -15.64 -12.02
C CYS A 190 -2.03 -16.27 -10.77
N PHE A 191 -2.70 -15.49 -9.92
CA PHE A 191 -3.30 -16.02 -8.70
C PHE A 191 -4.51 -16.93 -8.97
N ILE A 192 -5.30 -16.66 -10.04
CA ILE A 192 -6.37 -17.56 -10.48
C ILE A 192 -5.82 -18.91 -10.95
N ILE A 193 -4.71 -18.91 -11.71
CA ILE A 193 -4.10 -20.16 -12.21
C ILE A 193 -3.42 -20.92 -11.07
N ALA A 194 -2.74 -20.23 -10.16
CA ALA A 194 -2.03 -20.85 -9.05
C ALA A 194 -3.00 -21.53 -8.06
N LEU A 195 -4.16 -20.93 -7.80
CA LEU A 195 -5.12 -21.39 -6.81
C LEU A 195 -5.52 -22.88 -6.96
N PRO A 196 -6.03 -23.35 -8.11
CA PRO A 196 -6.39 -24.77 -8.26
C PRO A 196 -5.16 -25.68 -8.18
N ILE A 197 -4.01 -25.26 -8.69
CA ILE A 197 -2.78 -26.08 -8.63
C ILE A 197 -2.38 -26.33 -7.17
N LEU A 198 -2.32 -25.27 -6.36
CA LEU A 198 -1.99 -25.36 -4.94
C LEU A 198 -3.04 -26.17 -4.17
N PHE A 199 -4.34 -25.97 -4.47
CA PHE A 199 -5.42 -26.66 -3.81
C PHE A 199 -5.39 -28.19 -4.06
N PHE A 200 -5.13 -28.61 -5.29
CA PHE A 200 -4.98 -30.03 -5.62
C PHE A 200 -3.73 -30.64 -5.00
N GLN A 201 -2.61 -29.90 -4.95
CA GLN A 201 -1.39 -30.37 -4.28
C GLN A 201 -1.55 -30.51 -2.76
N ALA A 202 -2.32 -29.61 -2.15
CA ALA A 202 -2.64 -29.70 -0.73
C ALA A 202 -3.58 -30.88 -0.38
N GLY A 203 -4.12 -31.57 -1.37
CA GLY A 203 -5.10 -32.67 -1.19
C GLY A 203 -6.52 -32.17 -0.94
N GLY A 204 -6.87 -30.96 -1.42
CA GLY A 204 -8.16 -30.31 -1.16
C GLY A 204 -8.33 -29.93 0.31
N PHE A 205 -9.57 -29.71 0.74
CA PHE A 205 -9.85 -29.35 2.14
C PHE A 205 -9.49 -30.44 3.14
N ASP A 206 -9.66 -31.71 2.78
CA ASP A 206 -9.31 -32.83 3.66
C ASP A 206 -7.79 -32.91 3.85
N GLY A 207 -7.02 -32.74 2.78
CA GLY A 207 -5.56 -32.72 2.85
C GLY A 207 -5.06 -31.52 3.67
N MET A 208 -5.62 -30.33 3.46
CA MET A 208 -5.30 -29.15 4.27
C MET A 208 -5.59 -29.37 5.75
N TYR A 209 -6.73 -30.00 6.09
CA TYR A 209 -7.09 -30.32 7.47
C TYR A 209 -6.06 -31.23 8.11
N ILE A 210 -5.70 -32.33 7.43
CA ILE A 210 -4.68 -33.30 7.89
C ILE A 210 -3.32 -32.58 8.06
N ASN A 211 -2.93 -31.75 7.11
CA ASN A 211 -1.67 -31.02 7.16
C ASN A 211 -1.60 -30.07 8.36
N PHE A 212 -2.66 -29.29 8.61
CA PHE A 212 -2.72 -28.41 9.79
C PHE A 212 -2.80 -29.21 11.09
N GLN A 213 -3.50 -30.35 11.11
CA GLN A 213 -3.54 -31.24 12.27
C GLN A 213 -2.16 -31.78 12.62
N ASN A 214 -1.39 -32.21 11.61
CA ASN A 214 -0.02 -32.70 11.80
C ASN A 214 0.95 -31.61 12.33
N LYS A 215 0.64 -30.35 12.10
CA LYS A 215 1.37 -29.19 12.62
C LYS A 215 0.90 -28.75 14.00
N GLY A 216 -0.11 -29.39 14.58
CA GLY A 216 -0.72 -28.95 15.84
C GLY A 216 -1.56 -27.68 15.75
N MET A 217 -1.94 -27.25 14.54
CA MET A 217 -2.68 -26.01 14.29
C MET A 217 -4.21 -26.20 14.24
N ILE A 218 -4.71 -27.35 14.66
CA ILE A 218 -6.14 -27.68 14.74
C ILE A 218 -6.45 -28.22 16.14
N ASN A 219 -7.56 -27.76 16.72
CA ASN A 219 -8.08 -28.22 18.03
C ASN A 219 -7.14 -27.97 19.22
N VAL A 220 -6.31 -26.95 19.18
CA VAL A 220 -5.61 -26.48 20.37
C VAL A 220 -6.60 -25.63 21.18
N PRO A 221 -7.00 -26.02 22.39
CA PRO A 221 -8.05 -25.32 23.15
C PRO A 221 -7.76 -23.84 23.42
N SER A 222 -6.49 -23.43 23.36
CA SER A 222 -6.02 -22.06 23.61
C SER A 222 -5.60 -21.30 22.33
N GLU A 223 -5.36 -21.96 21.20
CA GLU A 223 -4.74 -21.35 20.02
C GLU A 223 -5.64 -21.33 18.77
N GLY A 224 -6.84 -21.92 18.86
CA GLY A 224 -7.85 -21.87 17.80
C GLY A 224 -7.67 -22.92 16.69
N ASN A 225 -8.21 -22.62 15.51
CA ASN A 225 -8.27 -23.55 14.38
C ASN A 225 -7.99 -22.85 13.07
N ASN A 226 -6.87 -23.16 12.41
CA ASN A 226 -6.46 -22.56 11.14
C ASN A 226 -7.40 -22.87 9.94
N MET A 227 -8.37 -23.78 10.12
CA MET A 227 -9.45 -24.01 9.14
C MET A 227 -10.70 -23.15 9.42
N SER A 228 -10.75 -22.39 10.52
CA SER A 228 -11.89 -21.56 10.92
C SER A 228 -11.63 -20.09 10.66
N LEU A 229 -12.63 -19.36 10.16
CA LEU A 229 -12.56 -17.90 9.96
C LEU A 229 -12.41 -17.11 11.27
N PHE A 230 -12.85 -17.63 12.40
CA PHE A 230 -12.88 -16.94 13.69
C PHE A 230 -12.05 -17.68 14.77
N GLY A 231 -11.34 -18.75 14.40
CA GLY A 231 -10.79 -19.69 15.36
C GLY A 231 -9.59 -19.20 16.15
N VAL A 232 -8.82 -18.21 15.67
CA VAL A 232 -7.54 -17.77 16.25
C VAL A 232 -7.57 -16.30 16.68
N LEU A 233 -8.46 -15.49 16.13
CA LEU A 233 -8.49 -14.06 16.39
C LEU A 233 -9.58 -13.69 17.42
N SER A 234 -9.20 -12.89 18.40
CA SER A 234 -10.17 -12.20 19.24
C SER A 234 -10.85 -11.06 18.46
N PHE A 235 -11.99 -10.56 18.96
CA PHE A 235 -12.65 -9.40 18.37
C PHE A 235 -11.76 -8.15 18.36
N ARG A 236 -10.91 -7.98 19.37
CA ARG A 236 -9.93 -6.89 19.45
C ARG A 236 -8.89 -7.00 18.34
N ASP A 237 -8.37 -8.21 18.08
CA ASP A 237 -7.39 -8.43 17.02
C ASP A 237 -7.98 -8.11 15.65
N VAL A 238 -9.23 -8.54 15.39
CA VAL A 238 -9.92 -8.22 14.13
C VAL A 238 -10.02 -6.70 13.94
N ILE A 239 -10.36 -5.93 14.98
CA ILE A 239 -10.41 -4.47 14.90
C ILE A 239 -9.00 -3.89 14.66
N ASN A 240 -8.00 -4.32 15.41
CA ASN A 240 -6.63 -3.82 15.29
C ASN A 240 -6.05 -4.08 13.89
N PHE A 241 -6.37 -5.20 13.27
CA PHE A 241 -5.85 -5.56 11.95
C PHE A 241 -6.64 -4.92 10.80
N THR A 242 -7.93 -4.64 10.98
CA THR A 242 -8.79 -4.12 9.91
C THR A 242 -8.94 -2.60 9.94
N LEU A 243 -8.98 -1.99 11.12
CA LEU A 243 -9.21 -0.55 11.27
C LEU A 243 -8.13 0.32 10.63
N PRO A 244 -6.82 0.00 10.71
CA PRO A 244 -5.77 0.78 10.04
C PRO A 244 -5.97 0.88 8.54
N SER A 245 -6.27 -0.24 7.86
CA SER A 245 -6.50 -0.26 6.42
C SER A 245 -7.79 0.45 6.01
N PHE A 246 -8.86 0.35 6.84
CA PHE A 246 -10.09 1.12 6.66
C PHE A 246 -9.83 2.63 6.70
N LEU A 247 -9.08 3.09 7.69
CA LEU A 247 -8.77 4.51 7.85
C LEU A 247 -7.81 5.01 6.77
N LEU A 248 -6.79 4.22 6.42
CA LEU A 248 -5.86 4.57 5.37
C LEU A 248 -6.61 4.86 4.07
N ILE A 249 -7.41 3.90 3.58
CA ILE A 249 -8.06 4.03 2.26
C ILE A 249 -8.97 5.24 2.16
N LEU A 250 -9.61 5.65 3.26
CA LEU A 250 -10.47 6.83 3.28
C LEU A 250 -9.70 8.14 3.11
N GLY A 251 -8.44 8.16 3.50
CA GLY A 251 -7.57 9.35 3.41
C GLY A 251 -6.46 9.22 2.37
N ASP A 252 -6.18 8.05 1.80
CA ASP A 252 -4.98 7.74 1.04
C ASP A 252 -4.77 8.67 -0.16
N ALA A 253 -3.74 9.51 -0.07
CA ALA A 253 -3.42 10.48 -1.11
C ALA A 253 -3.11 9.82 -2.47
N ASN A 254 -2.69 8.55 -2.51
CA ASN A 254 -2.55 7.82 -3.76
C ASN A 254 -3.90 7.60 -4.44
N MET A 255 -4.91 7.17 -3.69
CA MET A 255 -6.27 7.04 -4.22
C MET A 255 -6.82 8.38 -4.70
N TYR A 256 -6.64 9.43 -3.89
CA TYR A 256 -7.08 10.78 -4.27
C TYR A 256 -6.36 11.30 -5.51
N GLN A 257 -5.05 11.04 -5.66
CA GLN A 257 -4.32 11.42 -6.87
C GLN A 257 -4.92 10.78 -8.14
N ARG A 258 -5.38 9.51 -8.05
CA ARG A 258 -6.10 8.85 -9.15
C ARG A 258 -7.47 9.49 -9.38
N PHE A 259 -8.18 9.90 -8.33
CA PHE A 259 -9.42 10.65 -8.49
C PHE A 259 -9.20 11.96 -9.22
N PHE A 260 -8.17 12.71 -8.88
CA PHE A 260 -7.81 13.96 -9.56
C PHE A 260 -7.37 13.73 -11.01
N ALA A 261 -6.75 12.61 -11.31
CA ALA A 261 -6.29 12.22 -12.65
C ALA A 261 -7.42 11.74 -13.58
N SER A 262 -8.62 11.53 -13.06
CA SER A 262 -9.77 11.08 -13.84
C SER A 262 -10.23 12.11 -14.89
N GLU A 263 -10.63 11.65 -16.06
CA GLU A 263 -11.22 12.48 -17.12
C GLU A 263 -12.53 13.16 -16.68
N SER A 264 -13.30 12.55 -15.76
CA SER A 264 -14.58 13.11 -15.31
C SER A 264 -15.00 12.62 -13.92
N VAL A 265 -15.93 13.34 -13.28
CA VAL A 265 -16.57 12.94 -12.02
C VAL A 265 -17.36 11.63 -12.19
N GLN A 266 -17.93 11.38 -13.37
CA GLN A 266 -18.68 10.14 -13.62
C GLN A 266 -17.73 8.95 -13.74
N SER A 267 -16.62 9.11 -14.45
CA SER A 267 -15.57 8.08 -14.59
C SER A 267 -15.01 7.66 -13.24
N VAL A 268 -14.69 8.60 -12.34
CA VAL A 268 -14.15 8.27 -11.02
C VAL A 268 -15.16 7.56 -10.14
N LYS A 269 -16.45 7.97 -10.14
CA LYS A 269 -17.50 7.28 -9.37
C LYS A 269 -17.66 5.83 -9.83
N LYS A 270 -17.75 5.62 -11.16
CA LYS A 270 -17.85 4.27 -11.74
C LYS A 270 -16.60 3.43 -11.43
N ALA A 271 -15.41 4.03 -11.57
CA ALA A 271 -14.14 3.33 -11.30
C ALA A 271 -14.03 2.92 -9.84
N THR A 272 -14.39 3.79 -8.87
CA THR A 272 -14.33 3.45 -7.44
C THR A 272 -15.35 2.36 -7.07
N TYR A 273 -16.52 2.35 -7.70
CA TYR A 273 -17.47 1.26 -7.51
C TYR A 273 -16.95 -0.08 -8.05
N LEU A 274 -16.36 -0.09 -9.24
CA LEU A 274 -15.75 -1.30 -9.82
C LEU A 274 -14.52 -1.76 -9.03
N LEU A 275 -13.76 -0.82 -8.46
CA LEU A 275 -12.62 -1.09 -7.61
C LEU A 275 -13.00 -1.96 -6.40
N PHE A 276 -14.17 -1.73 -5.80
CA PHE A 276 -14.62 -2.56 -4.69
C PHE A 276 -14.63 -4.04 -5.05
N PHE A 277 -15.21 -4.40 -6.19
CA PHE A 277 -15.24 -5.80 -6.64
C PHE A 277 -13.84 -6.32 -6.99
N ALA A 278 -13.02 -5.49 -7.63
CA ALA A 278 -11.66 -5.85 -7.95
C ALA A 278 -10.84 -6.19 -6.69
N ILE A 279 -10.94 -5.36 -5.64
CA ILE A 279 -10.24 -5.59 -4.37
C ILE A 279 -10.77 -6.84 -3.66
N VAL A 280 -12.09 -7.05 -3.61
CA VAL A 280 -12.66 -8.27 -3.01
C VAL A 280 -12.11 -9.52 -3.68
N ILE A 281 -12.06 -9.55 -5.01
CA ILE A 281 -11.53 -10.70 -5.76
C ILE A 281 -10.03 -10.86 -5.49
N LEU A 282 -9.26 -9.80 -5.64
CA LEU A 282 -7.79 -9.86 -5.54
C LEU A 282 -7.31 -10.24 -4.15
N GLU A 283 -7.82 -9.59 -3.10
CA GLU A 283 -7.45 -9.91 -1.71
C GLU A 283 -7.86 -11.34 -1.36
N SER A 284 -9.06 -11.78 -1.77
CA SER A 284 -9.49 -13.16 -1.54
C SER A 284 -8.59 -14.16 -2.24
N LEU A 285 -8.13 -13.88 -3.46
CA LEU A 285 -7.18 -14.73 -4.19
C LEU A 285 -5.82 -14.81 -3.49
N ILE A 286 -5.28 -13.68 -3.03
CA ILE A 286 -4.00 -13.63 -2.31
C ILE A 286 -4.08 -14.46 -1.03
N VAL A 287 -5.09 -14.20 -0.20
CA VAL A 287 -5.30 -14.90 1.07
C VAL A 287 -5.54 -16.39 0.84
N ALA A 288 -6.36 -16.78 -0.15
CA ALA A 288 -6.62 -18.18 -0.46
C ALA A 288 -5.34 -18.94 -0.88
N ASN A 289 -4.53 -18.33 -1.77
CA ASN A 289 -3.24 -18.93 -2.16
C ASN A 289 -2.29 -19.06 -0.97
N ALA A 290 -2.23 -18.05 -0.09
CA ALA A 290 -1.40 -18.08 1.12
C ALA A 290 -1.89 -19.12 2.12
N TRP A 291 -3.21 -19.20 2.38
CA TRP A 291 -3.82 -20.18 3.29
C TRP A 291 -3.58 -21.61 2.85
N ILE A 292 -3.82 -21.93 1.57
CA ILE A 292 -3.57 -23.26 1.02
C ILE A 292 -2.09 -23.59 1.13
N SER A 293 -1.20 -22.69 0.73
CA SER A 293 0.24 -22.88 0.79
C SER A 293 0.73 -23.09 2.22
N SER A 294 0.18 -22.32 3.19
CA SER A 294 0.53 -22.44 4.59
C SER A 294 0.24 -23.85 5.16
N SER A 295 -0.75 -24.55 4.62
CA SER A 295 -1.03 -25.94 5.05
C SER A 295 0.10 -26.91 4.69
N MET A 296 0.78 -26.70 3.56
CA MET A 296 1.84 -27.60 3.05
C MET A 296 3.24 -27.27 3.57
N ILE A 297 3.50 -26.02 3.95
CA ILE A 297 4.83 -25.56 4.38
C ILE A 297 5.06 -25.93 5.85
N THR A 298 6.08 -26.74 6.14
CA THR A 298 6.43 -27.16 7.51
C THR A 298 7.48 -26.27 8.15
N ASP A 299 8.36 -25.65 7.36
CA ASP A 299 9.43 -24.79 7.82
C ASP A 299 9.63 -23.64 6.82
N ILE A 300 9.70 -22.43 7.32
CA ILE A 300 9.92 -21.22 6.52
C ILE A 300 10.71 -20.20 7.35
N ALA A 301 11.73 -19.61 6.74
CA ALA A 301 12.59 -18.65 7.41
C ALA A 301 11.85 -17.37 7.85
N LYS A 302 10.82 -16.95 7.09
CA LYS A 302 9.92 -15.83 7.39
C LYS A 302 8.54 -16.11 6.80
N GLU A 303 7.51 -15.94 7.61
CA GLU A 303 6.10 -16.16 7.26
C GLU A 303 5.67 -15.30 6.06
N SER A 304 6.19 -14.06 5.96
CA SER A 304 5.93 -13.16 4.84
C SER A 304 6.38 -13.71 3.48
N HIS A 305 7.22 -14.74 3.45
CA HIS A 305 7.69 -15.36 2.21
C HIS A 305 6.81 -16.52 1.72
N VAL A 306 5.65 -16.79 2.35
CA VAL A 306 4.77 -17.92 2.04
C VAL A 306 4.44 -18.04 0.55
N LEU A 307 4.09 -16.94 -0.13
CA LEU A 307 3.80 -16.95 -1.56
C LEU A 307 5.05 -17.08 -2.43
N ILE A 308 6.20 -16.55 -2.00
CA ILE A 308 7.48 -16.72 -2.66
C ILE A 308 7.90 -18.19 -2.59
N TYR A 309 7.78 -18.80 -1.41
CA TYR A 309 8.07 -20.21 -1.19
C TYR A 309 7.15 -21.11 -2.04
N ALA A 310 5.84 -20.82 -2.05
CA ALA A 310 4.87 -21.57 -2.85
C ALA A 310 5.15 -21.47 -4.35
N ALA A 311 5.49 -20.28 -4.84
CA ALA A 311 5.86 -20.05 -6.24
C ALA A 311 7.04 -20.91 -6.67
N TYR A 312 7.98 -21.14 -5.77
CA TYR A 312 9.20 -21.85 -6.07
C TYR A 312 9.07 -23.37 -5.90
N ASN A 313 8.39 -23.82 -4.83
CA ASN A 313 8.40 -25.22 -4.42
C ASN A 313 7.14 -25.99 -4.87
N PHE A 314 6.01 -25.30 -5.06
CA PHE A 314 4.73 -25.98 -5.31
C PHE A 314 4.15 -25.72 -6.70
N LEU A 315 4.55 -24.65 -7.38
CA LEU A 315 4.03 -24.35 -8.72
C LEU A 315 4.94 -24.91 -9.82
N PRO A 316 4.37 -25.28 -10.99
CA PRO A 316 5.18 -25.56 -12.16
C PRO A 316 6.12 -24.38 -12.45
N PRO A 317 7.38 -24.62 -12.90
CA PRO A 317 8.40 -23.58 -12.99
C PRO A 317 8.00 -22.32 -13.77
N PHE A 318 7.18 -22.47 -14.82
CA PHE A 318 6.67 -21.34 -15.58
C PHE A 318 5.68 -20.49 -14.78
N ILE A 319 4.72 -21.12 -14.10
CA ILE A 319 3.71 -20.44 -13.28
C ILE A 319 4.35 -19.81 -12.04
N GLY A 320 5.27 -20.54 -11.39
CA GLY A 320 6.05 -20.00 -10.27
C GLY A 320 6.86 -18.77 -10.64
N ALA A 321 7.52 -18.80 -11.81
CA ALA A 321 8.25 -17.63 -12.31
C ALA A 321 7.34 -16.44 -12.62
N LEU A 322 6.14 -16.67 -13.17
CA LEU A 322 5.13 -15.63 -13.35
C LEU A 322 4.64 -15.07 -12.02
N MET A 323 4.45 -15.90 -11.00
CA MET A 323 4.04 -15.46 -9.67
C MET A 323 5.12 -14.56 -9.03
N LEU A 324 6.40 -14.93 -9.12
CA LEU A 324 7.49 -14.10 -8.64
C LEU A 324 7.59 -12.77 -9.42
N ALA A 325 7.46 -12.80 -10.75
CA ALA A 325 7.41 -11.59 -11.56
C ALA A 325 6.23 -10.69 -11.15
N THR A 326 5.06 -11.27 -10.88
CA THR A 326 3.89 -10.55 -10.38
C THR A 326 4.16 -9.89 -9.03
N ILE A 327 4.75 -10.62 -8.08
CA ILE A 327 5.11 -10.08 -6.75
C ILE A 327 6.09 -8.90 -6.90
N ILE A 328 7.11 -9.04 -7.74
CA ILE A 328 8.06 -7.94 -8.04
C ILE A 328 7.32 -6.74 -8.64
N GLY A 329 6.42 -6.97 -9.59
CA GLY A 329 5.62 -5.92 -10.21
C GLY A 329 4.76 -5.15 -9.22
N ILE A 330 4.12 -5.85 -8.29
CA ILE A 330 3.33 -5.26 -7.21
C ILE A 330 4.23 -4.37 -6.31
N ILE A 331 5.40 -4.88 -5.93
CA ILE A 331 6.35 -4.14 -5.10
C ILE A 331 6.79 -2.85 -5.80
N ILE A 332 7.17 -2.91 -7.08
CA ILE A 332 7.62 -1.75 -7.86
C ILE A 332 6.49 -0.75 -8.01
N SER A 333 5.31 -1.17 -8.48
CA SER A 333 4.14 -0.33 -8.72
C SER A 333 3.69 0.42 -7.46
N THR A 334 3.69 -0.27 -6.31
CA THR A 334 3.35 0.37 -5.03
C THR A 334 4.42 1.37 -4.61
N ALA A 335 5.69 1.01 -4.66
CA ALA A 335 6.78 1.90 -4.29
C ALA A 335 6.80 3.17 -5.15
N ASP A 336 6.58 3.05 -6.46
CA ASP A 336 6.49 4.18 -7.39
C ASP A 336 5.40 5.16 -6.98
N SER A 337 4.21 4.64 -6.70
CA SER A 337 3.06 5.45 -6.29
C SER A 337 3.35 6.19 -4.99
N PHE A 338 3.94 5.49 -4.01
CA PHE A 338 4.28 6.06 -2.70
C PHE A 338 5.54 6.96 -2.70
N LEU A 339 6.28 7.04 -3.81
CA LEU A 339 7.32 8.04 -4.05
C LEU A 339 6.81 9.23 -4.86
N LEU A 340 5.92 9.03 -5.84
CA LEU A 340 5.40 10.09 -6.71
C LEU A 340 4.44 11.03 -5.98
N VAL A 341 3.56 10.52 -5.12
CA VAL A 341 2.58 11.34 -4.39
C VAL A 341 3.26 12.35 -3.46
N PRO A 342 4.18 11.95 -2.55
CA PRO A 342 4.86 12.93 -1.70
C PRO A 342 5.72 13.90 -2.51
N THR A 343 6.28 13.48 -3.64
CA THR A 343 6.98 14.39 -4.56
C THR A 343 6.03 15.46 -5.10
N THR A 344 4.84 15.06 -5.57
CA THR A 344 3.80 15.97 -6.05
C THR A 344 3.38 16.97 -4.96
N ILE A 345 3.18 16.47 -3.73
CA ILE A 345 2.79 17.28 -2.57
C ILE A 345 3.89 18.31 -2.22
N LEU A 346 5.14 17.87 -2.13
CA LEU A 346 6.25 18.79 -1.82
C LEU A 346 6.43 19.87 -2.89
N ILE A 347 6.26 19.52 -4.16
CA ILE A 347 6.33 20.50 -5.25
C ILE A 347 5.15 21.47 -5.19
N ASN A 348 3.92 20.97 -5.17
CA ASN A 348 2.73 21.81 -5.29
C ASN A 348 2.42 22.59 -4.02
N ASP A 349 2.39 21.90 -2.86
CA ASP A 349 1.86 22.45 -1.62
C ASP A 349 2.92 23.23 -0.84
N ILE A 350 4.20 22.93 -1.06
CA ILE A 350 5.30 23.60 -0.38
C ILE A 350 6.08 24.48 -1.35
N TYR A 351 6.74 23.88 -2.37
CA TYR A 351 7.69 24.61 -3.19
C TYR A 351 7.02 25.70 -4.05
N LEU A 352 6.02 25.36 -4.86
CA LEU A 352 5.34 26.31 -5.74
C LEU A 352 4.47 27.31 -4.98
N LYS A 353 3.85 26.89 -3.87
CA LYS A 353 3.00 27.74 -3.05
C LYS A 353 3.77 28.88 -2.35
N TYR A 354 4.97 28.58 -1.85
CA TYR A 354 5.78 29.55 -1.08
C TYR A 354 6.94 30.15 -1.89
N SER A 355 7.16 29.70 -3.13
CA SER A 355 8.18 30.27 -4.00
C SER A 355 7.66 31.52 -4.73
N ASN A 356 8.39 32.62 -4.62
CA ASN A 356 8.10 33.85 -5.37
C ASN A 356 8.62 33.80 -6.82
N ARG A 357 9.25 32.68 -7.24
CA ARG A 357 9.84 32.54 -8.58
C ARG A 357 8.95 31.71 -9.48
N LYS A 358 8.80 32.15 -10.74
CA LYS A 358 8.20 31.35 -11.80
C LYS A 358 9.29 30.50 -12.43
N TYR A 359 9.11 29.20 -12.38
CA TYR A 359 10.02 28.23 -13.00
C TYR A 359 9.43 27.67 -14.28
N SER A 360 10.28 27.25 -15.21
CA SER A 360 9.80 26.53 -16.38
C SER A 360 9.32 25.12 -15.98
N ASP A 361 8.35 24.58 -16.72
CA ASP A 361 7.84 23.24 -16.49
C ASP A 361 8.95 22.17 -16.48
N LYS A 362 9.95 22.32 -17.39
CA LYS A 362 11.13 21.45 -17.41
C LYS A 362 11.92 21.48 -16.11
N THR A 363 12.08 22.65 -15.51
CA THR A 363 12.79 22.81 -14.23
C THR A 363 12.01 22.14 -13.10
N ILE A 364 10.68 22.27 -13.08
CA ILE A 364 9.82 21.65 -12.07
C ILE A 364 9.89 20.12 -12.17
N VAL A 365 9.85 19.57 -13.37
CA VAL A 365 10.01 18.12 -13.59
C VAL A 365 11.37 17.62 -13.12
N VAL A 366 12.46 18.37 -13.37
CA VAL A 366 13.79 18.02 -12.84
C VAL A 366 13.81 18.03 -11.31
N PHE A 367 13.21 19.03 -10.67
CA PHE A 367 13.10 19.07 -9.21
C PHE A 367 12.26 17.91 -8.66
N SER A 368 11.18 17.54 -9.33
CA SER A 368 10.38 16.36 -8.96
C SER A 368 11.23 15.09 -9.00
N ARG A 369 12.02 14.89 -10.03
CA ARG A 369 12.93 13.74 -10.16
C ARG A 369 14.01 13.72 -9.06
N LEU A 370 14.59 14.85 -8.72
CA LEU A 370 15.53 14.97 -7.61
C LEU A 370 14.89 14.65 -6.25
N LEU A 371 13.63 15.07 -6.04
CA LEU A 371 12.89 14.73 -4.84
C LEU A 371 12.61 13.24 -4.74
N VAL A 372 12.28 12.56 -5.84
CA VAL A 372 12.15 11.10 -5.85
C VAL A 372 13.43 10.42 -5.39
N LEU A 373 14.60 10.87 -5.87
CA LEU A 373 15.90 10.34 -5.42
C LEU A 373 16.11 10.55 -3.91
N LEU A 374 15.83 11.76 -3.41
CA LEU A 374 15.97 12.08 -1.98
C LEU A 374 15.02 11.25 -1.12
N LEU A 375 13.73 11.15 -1.50
CA LEU A 375 12.73 10.37 -0.77
C LEU A 375 13.09 8.87 -0.79
N GLY A 376 13.60 8.37 -1.92
CA GLY A 376 14.09 7.00 -2.03
C GLY A 376 15.27 6.74 -1.07
N PHE A 377 16.24 7.66 -1.01
CA PHE A 377 17.34 7.57 -0.06
C PHE A 377 16.86 7.54 1.40
N PHE A 378 15.96 8.46 1.77
CA PHE A 378 15.40 8.49 3.12
C PHE A 378 14.58 7.23 3.43
N SER A 379 13.80 6.72 2.48
CA SER A 379 13.07 5.46 2.66
C SER A 379 13.99 4.26 2.87
N TYR A 380 15.12 4.21 2.17
CA TYR A 380 16.13 3.19 2.42
C TYR A 380 16.72 3.31 3.83
N TRP A 381 17.03 4.53 4.27
CA TRP A 381 17.50 4.76 5.64
C TRP A 381 16.46 4.33 6.68
N VAL A 382 15.16 4.68 6.48
CA VAL A 382 14.05 4.23 7.33
C VAL A 382 13.93 2.71 7.36
N SER A 383 14.22 2.01 6.25
CA SER A 383 14.18 0.54 6.20
C SER A 383 15.17 -0.12 7.18
N ARG A 384 16.20 0.60 7.61
CA ARG A 384 17.23 0.15 8.56
C ARG A 384 16.91 0.49 10.02
N MET A 385 15.86 1.31 10.27
CA MET A 385 15.52 1.76 11.63
C MET A 385 14.62 0.78 12.37
N PHE A 386 13.86 -0.07 11.66
CA PHE A 386 13.02 -1.08 12.28
C PHE A 386 13.86 -2.23 12.84
N ALA A 387 13.40 -2.80 13.96
CA ALA A 387 13.99 -4.02 14.50
C ALA A 387 13.98 -5.15 13.46
N ALA A 388 14.93 -6.05 13.53
CA ALA A 388 15.10 -7.12 12.54
C ALA A 388 13.94 -8.12 12.54
N ASP A 389 13.26 -8.27 13.68
CA ASP A 389 12.10 -9.12 13.91
C ASP A 389 10.76 -8.46 13.54
N THR A 390 10.73 -7.14 13.30
CA THR A 390 9.51 -6.45 12.89
C THR A 390 9.04 -6.95 11.53
N THR A 391 7.84 -7.51 11.49
CA THR A 391 7.24 -8.08 10.28
C THR A 391 6.81 -7.01 9.27
N ILE A 392 6.64 -7.39 8.00
CA ILE A 392 6.09 -6.48 6.97
C ILE A 392 4.66 -6.09 7.33
N PHE A 393 3.89 -7.00 7.92
CA PHE A 393 2.52 -6.75 8.36
C PHE A 393 2.47 -5.64 9.43
N GLU A 394 3.29 -5.73 10.47
CA GLU A 394 3.36 -4.72 11.53
C GLU A 394 3.81 -3.35 11.01
N LYS A 395 4.82 -3.31 10.12
CA LYS A 395 5.27 -2.06 9.46
C LYS A 395 4.15 -1.43 8.65
N ALA A 396 3.37 -2.25 7.93
CA ALA A 396 2.23 -1.77 7.16
C ALA A 396 1.14 -1.21 8.06
N LEU A 397 0.73 -1.95 9.10
CA LEU A 397 -0.28 -1.48 10.05
C LEU A 397 0.14 -0.19 10.76
N TYR A 398 1.41 -0.07 11.14
CA TYR A 398 1.94 1.15 11.76
C TYR A 398 1.87 2.36 10.84
N ALA A 399 2.32 2.22 9.59
CA ALA A 399 2.22 3.28 8.59
C ALA A 399 0.77 3.68 8.31
N PHE A 400 -0.13 2.68 8.19
CA PHE A 400 -1.56 2.90 7.97
C PHE A 400 -2.21 3.60 9.17
N THR A 401 -1.77 3.26 10.39
CA THR A 401 -2.25 3.91 11.61
C THR A 401 -1.79 5.36 11.68
N ILE A 402 -0.50 5.68 11.44
CA ILE A 402 -0.02 7.08 11.40
C ILE A 402 -0.87 7.89 10.44
N TYR A 403 -1.05 7.39 9.22
CA TYR A 403 -1.82 8.08 8.20
C TYR A 403 -3.28 8.21 8.58
N GLY A 404 -3.91 7.09 8.94
CA GLY A 404 -5.33 6.99 9.24
C GLY A 404 -5.77 7.83 10.43
N THR A 405 -4.96 7.92 11.47
CA THR A 405 -5.29 8.69 12.68
C THR A 405 -4.97 10.18 12.56
N ALA A 406 -3.92 10.54 11.81
CA ALA A 406 -3.52 11.93 11.65
C ALA A 406 -4.33 12.65 10.54
N ILE A 407 -4.54 12.02 9.40
CA ILE A 407 -5.08 12.70 8.20
C ILE A 407 -6.57 12.44 8.02
N THR A 408 -7.01 11.19 8.13
CA THR A 408 -8.36 10.78 7.76
C THR A 408 -9.45 11.52 8.52
N PRO A 409 -9.40 11.73 9.86
CA PRO A 409 -10.44 12.47 10.58
C PRO A 409 -10.60 13.91 10.06
N SER A 410 -9.47 14.62 9.87
CA SER A 410 -9.49 16.00 9.38
C SER A 410 -9.94 16.12 7.93
N LEU A 411 -9.56 15.16 7.07
CA LEU A 411 -9.99 15.10 5.68
C LEU A 411 -11.49 14.82 5.55
N LEU A 412 -12.01 13.86 6.31
CA LEU A 412 -13.46 13.59 6.35
C LEU A 412 -14.25 14.78 6.88
N ALA A 413 -13.73 15.45 7.92
CA ALA A 413 -14.33 16.67 8.42
C ALA A 413 -14.34 17.81 7.36
N ALA A 414 -13.30 17.92 6.54
CA ALA A 414 -13.29 18.89 5.44
C ALA A 414 -14.40 18.65 4.40
N PHE A 415 -14.83 17.39 4.19
CA PHE A 415 -15.89 17.05 3.24
C PHE A 415 -17.30 17.03 3.83
N PHE A 416 -17.44 16.75 5.13
CA PHE A 416 -18.75 16.36 5.69
C PHE A 416 -19.12 17.10 6.97
N TRP A 417 -18.23 17.88 7.58
CA TRP A 417 -18.51 18.52 8.85
C TRP A 417 -18.25 20.04 8.83
N ASP A 418 -19.30 20.80 8.55
CA ASP A 418 -19.20 22.29 8.43
C ASP A 418 -18.77 22.99 9.71
N LYS A 419 -19.03 22.40 10.89
CA LYS A 419 -18.65 22.98 12.20
C LYS A 419 -17.20 22.65 12.60
N ALA A 420 -16.47 21.86 11.82
CA ALA A 420 -15.06 21.61 12.09
C ALA A 420 -14.24 22.89 11.90
N THR A 421 -13.38 23.19 12.88
CA THR A 421 -12.56 24.41 12.91
C THR A 421 -11.10 24.12 12.56
N LYS A 422 -10.36 25.17 12.20
CA LYS A 422 -8.91 25.09 11.96
C LYS A 422 -8.13 24.54 13.15
N TYR A 423 -8.51 24.96 14.37
CA TYR A 423 -7.86 24.52 15.60
C TYR A 423 -8.15 23.04 15.90
N GLY A 424 -9.39 22.60 15.67
CA GLY A 424 -9.78 21.19 15.80
C GLY A 424 -8.97 20.29 14.85
N ALA A 425 -8.84 20.70 13.58
CA ALA A 425 -8.05 19.94 12.60
C ALA A 425 -6.56 19.87 12.97
N ILE A 426 -5.95 20.98 13.39
CA ILE A 426 -4.55 21.04 13.85
C ILE A 426 -4.33 20.10 15.03
N CYS A 427 -5.20 20.19 16.07
CA CYS A 427 -5.10 19.33 17.25
C CYS A 427 -5.30 17.86 16.90
N SER A 428 -6.23 17.53 16.02
CA SER A 428 -6.47 16.17 15.53
C SER A 428 -5.22 15.58 14.86
N ILE A 429 -4.61 16.29 13.91
CA ILE A 429 -3.42 15.83 13.19
C ILE A 429 -2.26 15.60 14.16
N LEU A 430 -1.97 16.59 15.01
CA LEU A 430 -0.88 16.49 15.98
C LEU A 430 -1.09 15.35 17.00
N SER A 431 -2.29 15.27 17.58
CA SER A 431 -2.59 14.23 18.55
C SER A 431 -2.62 12.83 17.93
N GLY A 432 -3.06 12.71 16.67
CA GLY A 432 -3.02 11.46 15.93
C GLY A 432 -1.59 10.94 15.72
N ILE A 433 -0.66 11.82 15.30
CA ILE A 433 0.77 11.46 15.17
C ILE A 433 1.35 11.06 16.53
N VAL A 434 1.21 11.94 17.53
CA VAL A 434 1.82 11.72 18.86
C VAL A 434 1.28 10.46 19.52
N ALA A 435 -0.03 10.24 19.47
CA ALA A 435 -0.67 9.06 20.06
C ALA A 435 -0.22 7.77 19.35
N THR A 436 -0.14 7.77 18.01
CA THR A 436 0.33 6.58 17.28
C THR A 436 1.77 6.23 17.64
N VAL A 437 2.67 7.21 17.68
CA VAL A 437 4.07 6.98 18.07
C VAL A 437 4.16 6.51 19.54
N TYR A 438 3.42 7.14 20.44
CA TYR A 438 3.42 6.78 21.85
C TYR A 438 2.92 5.36 22.10
N PHE A 439 1.74 5.01 21.59
CA PHE A 439 1.17 3.68 21.80
C PHE A 439 1.89 2.59 21.00
N GLY A 440 2.41 2.89 19.81
CA GLY A 440 3.25 1.96 19.05
C GLY A 440 4.54 1.58 19.77
N ASN A 441 5.10 2.51 20.56
CA ASN A 441 6.28 2.23 21.38
C ASN A 441 5.98 1.58 22.72
N GLN A 442 4.82 1.87 23.33
CA GLN A 442 4.46 1.36 24.66
C GLN A 442 3.76 0.00 24.64
N TRP A 443 3.00 -0.28 23.60
CA TRP A 443 2.25 -1.52 23.46
C TRP A 443 2.85 -2.36 22.32
N SER A 444 2.25 -2.27 21.13
CA SER A 444 2.75 -2.87 19.89
C SER A 444 2.32 -2.03 18.70
N LEU A 445 3.00 -2.20 17.56
CA LEU A 445 2.73 -1.42 16.35
C LEU A 445 1.31 -1.64 15.81
N ASP A 446 0.75 -2.81 16.03
CA ASP A 446 -0.59 -3.22 15.59
C ASP A 446 -1.71 -2.86 16.57
N GLU A 447 -1.40 -2.56 17.83
CA GLU A 447 -2.40 -2.17 18.84
C GLU A 447 -2.63 -0.65 18.98
N ALA A 448 -1.81 0.16 18.34
CA ALA A 448 -1.82 1.62 18.48
C ALA A 448 -3.06 2.30 17.87
N VAL A 449 -3.77 1.66 16.93
CA VAL A 449 -4.82 2.32 16.12
C VAL A 449 -6.03 2.79 16.92
N ILE A 450 -6.54 1.96 17.84
CA ILE A 450 -7.75 2.27 18.60
C ILE A 450 -7.54 3.50 19.49
N PRO A 451 -6.53 3.53 20.41
CA PRO A 451 -6.32 4.69 21.26
C PRO A 451 -5.92 5.94 20.48
N ALA A 452 -5.10 5.81 19.43
CA ALA A 452 -4.68 6.95 18.62
C ALA A 452 -5.85 7.58 17.86
N LEU A 453 -6.74 6.76 17.26
CA LEU A 453 -7.95 7.26 16.61
C LEU A 453 -8.89 7.94 17.60
N ALA A 454 -9.11 7.33 18.76
CA ALA A 454 -9.98 7.91 19.80
C ALA A 454 -9.48 9.29 20.24
N ILE A 455 -8.18 9.44 20.47
CA ILE A 455 -7.56 10.71 20.86
C ILE A 455 -7.66 11.74 19.73
N SER A 456 -7.33 11.36 18.49
CA SER A 456 -7.41 12.25 17.34
C SER A 456 -8.83 12.73 17.05
N ALA A 457 -9.80 11.82 17.05
CA ALA A 457 -11.22 12.14 16.83
C ALA A 457 -11.79 13.01 17.97
N ALA A 458 -11.44 12.69 19.23
CA ALA A 458 -11.84 13.50 20.38
C ALA A 458 -11.23 14.91 20.32
N ALA A 459 -9.96 15.04 19.96
CA ALA A 459 -9.30 16.33 19.79
C ALA A 459 -9.98 17.16 18.67
N LEU A 460 -10.30 16.54 17.52
CA LEU A 460 -11.04 17.19 16.47
C LEU A 460 -12.40 17.72 16.97
N ALA A 461 -13.18 16.83 17.63
CA ALA A 461 -14.52 17.17 18.05
C ALA A 461 -14.55 18.21 19.17
N LEU A 462 -13.82 17.98 20.26
CA LEU A 462 -13.83 18.85 21.42
C LEU A 462 -13.28 20.25 21.11
N VAL A 463 -12.12 20.31 20.42
CA VAL A 463 -11.53 21.61 20.09
C VAL A 463 -12.38 22.37 19.08
N SER A 464 -13.00 21.67 18.09
CA SER A 464 -13.91 22.35 17.16
C SER A 464 -15.15 22.91 17.84
N LEU A 465 -15.74 22.17 18.79
CA LEU A 465 -16.90 22.65 19.55
C LEU A 465 -16.57 23.84 20.45
N LEU A 466 -15.38 23.84 21.06
CA LEU A 466 -14.92 24.91 21.93
C LEU A 466 -14.50 26.17 21.18
N SER A 467 -13.98 26.01 19.95
CA SER A 467 -13.49 27.12 19.10
C SER A 467 -14.49 27.56 18.02
N SER A 468 -15.73 27.08 18.06
CA SER A 468 -16.77 27.43 17.07
C SER A 468 -17.32 28.84 17.22
N ASN A 469 -16.95 29.57 18.28
CA ASN A 469 -17.41 30.92 18.56
C ASN A 469 -16.38 32.00 18.16
N ASP A 470 -15.22 31.59 17.63
CA ASP A 470 -14.19 32.46 17.07
C ASP A 470 -14.19 32.41 15.52
#